data_bb182c39cc989a5922a16d8c16b67b14
#
_entry.id   bb182c39cc989a5922a16d8c16b67b14
#
_cell.length_a   1.000
_cell.length_b   1.000
_cell.length_c   1.000
_cell.angle_alpha   90.00
_cell.angle_beta   90.00
_cell.angle_gamma   90.00
#
_symmetry.space_group_name_H-M   'P 1'
#
loop_
_entity.id
_entity.type
_entity.pdbx_description
1 polymer ?
#
loop_
_entity_poly.entity_id
_entity_poly.type
_entity_poly.pdbx_seq_one_letter_code
_entity_poly.pdbx_strand_id
1 'polypeptide(L)'
;ELPVLYLSSYFKKHQKLYYQKLQDYHDENAQVDAWLEFFLEGVAEIADSSIEICAKITALRDRDFAKIQKLGRKSAESTLKIIRKLFGQPIVGVAEIRKWTGFTPQGAYNVIERLKDLGILEPLGDADYGQKYIYADYYEIFDDSFKEAREKKK
;
A
#
# COMPACT_ATOMS: atom_id res chain seq x y z
N GLU A 1 -5.63 -3.90 -9.98
CA GLU A 1 -4.64 -3.03 -10.63
C GLU A 1 -4.42 -1.84 -9.70
N LEU A 2 -3.19 -1.65 -9.25
CA LEU A 2 -2.84 -0.41 -8.54
C LEU A 2 -2.61 0.66 -9.60
N PRO A 3 -3.32 1.80 -9.56
CA PRO A 3 -3.02 2.91 -10.44
C PRO A 3 -1.63 3.43 -10.09
N VAL A 4 -0.69 3.26 -11.00
CA VAL A 4 0.73 3.58 -10.78
C VAL A 4 1.00 5.07 -10.94
N LEU A 5 0.08 5.80 -11.59
CA LEU A 5 0.21 7.23 -11.86
C LEU A 5 -0.99 8.01 -11.30
N TYR A 6 -0.82 8.60 -10.11
CA TYR A 6 -1.81 9.49 -9.50
C TYR A 6 -1.54 10.95 -9.84
N LEU A 7 -1.67 11.32 -11.10
CA LEU A 7 -1.47 12.70 -11.57
C LEU A 7 -2.39 13.71 -10.84
N SER A 8 -3.57 13.27 -10.43
CA SER A 8 -4.47 14.07 -9.61
C SER A 8 -3.89 14.48 -8.25
N SER A 9 -2.98 13.72 -7.67
CA SER A 9 -2.30 14.10 -6.44
C SER A 9 -1.33 15.26 -6.64
N TYR A 10 -0.63 15.27 -7.77
CA TYR A 10 0.22 16.39 -8.18
C TYR A 10 -0.60 17.67 -8.35
N PHE A 11 -1.70 17.62 -9.10
CA PHE A 11 -2.57 18.77 -9.29
C PHE A 11 -3.18 19.28 -7.98
N LYS A 12 -3.53 18.37 -7.06
CA LYS A 12 -4.01 18.75 -5.72
C LYS A 12 -2.92 19.45 -4.90
N LYS A 13 -1.69 18.94 -4.93
CA LYS A 13 -0.52 19.53 -4.26
C LYS A 13 -0.20 20.94 -4.80
N HIS A 14 -0.35 21.13 -6.12
CA HIS A 14 -0.09 22.38 -6.84
C HIS A 14 -1.37 23.09 -7.27
N GLN A 15 -2.46 22.99 -6.51
CA GLN A 15 -3.80 23.42 -6.90
C GLN A 15 -3.89 24.87 -7.41
N LYS A 16 -3.21 25.80 -6.74
CA LYS A 16 -3.22 27.21 -7.13
C LYS A 16 -2.58 27.41 -8.52
N LEU A 17 -1.43 26.79 -8.75
CA LEU A 17 -0.71 26.84 -10.01
C LEU A 17 -1.51 26.16 -11.13
N TYR A 18 -2.14 25.02 -10.82
CA TYR A 18 -3.02 24.31 -11.74
C TYR A 18 -4.15 25.20 -12.27
N TYR A 19 -4.88 25.90 -11.37
CA TYR A 19 -5.95 26.80 -11.79
C TYR A 19 -5.43 28.03 -12.54
N GLN A 20 -4.29 28.58 -12.13
CA GLN A 20 -3.66 29.68 -12.85
C GLN A 20 -3.30 29.27 -14.29
N LYS A 21 -2.63 28.13 -14.49
CA LYS A 21 -2.27 27.61 -15.80
C LYS A 21 -3.50 27.32 -16.69
N LEU A 22 -4.61 26.88 -16.08
CA LEU A 22 -5.88 26.72 -16.82
C LEU A 22 -6.48 28.05 -17.24
N GLN A 23 -6.41 29.12 -16.43
CA GLN A 23 -6.87 30.43 -16.78
C GLN A 23 -6.01 31.01 -17.92
N ASP A 24 -4.69 30.95 -17.79
CA ASP A 24 -3.72 31.42 -18.83
C ASP A 24 -3.95 30.69 -20.16
N TYR A 25 -4.41 29.45 -20.16
CA TYR A 25 -4.77 28.67 -21.35
C TYR A 25 -6.06 29.19 -22.04
N HIS A 26 -7.00 29.73 -21.27
CA HIS A 26 -8.29 30.25 -21.80
C HIS A 26 -8.24 31.69 -22.23
N ASP A 27 -7.16 32.42 -21.94
CA ASP A 27 -6.99 33.82 -22.38
C ASP A 27 -6.65 33.92 -23.88
N GLU A 28 -6.91 35.10 -24.50
CA GLU A 28 -6.69 35.34 -25.93
C GLU A 28 -5.25 35.10 -26.41
N ASN A 29 -4.27 35.12 -25.49
CA ASN A 29 -2.87 34.74 -25.70
C ASN A 29 -2.51 33.39 -25.10
N ALA A 30 -3.29 32.37 -25.37
CA ALA A 30 -3.14 31.02 -24.77
C ALA A 30 -1.68 30.55 -24.73
N GLN A 31 -1.14 30.41 -23.51
CA GLN A 31 0.21 29.87 -23.27
C GLN A 31 0.15 28.34 -23.18
N VAL A 32 -0.10 27.69 -24.31
CA VAL A 32 -0.20 26.21 -24.39
C VAL A 32 1.08 25.53 -23.90
N ASP A 33 2.24 26.11 -24.25
CA ASP A 33 3.55 25.56 -23.86
C ASP A 33 3.74 25.56 -22.35
N ALA A 34 3.33 26.61 -21.65
CA ALA A 34 3.42 26.71 -20.21
C ALA A 34 2.50 25.70 -19.47
N TRP A 35 1.35 25.38 -20.07
CA TRP A 35 0.49 24.30 -19.58
C TRP A 35 1.11 22.93 -19.81
N LEU A 36 1.66 22.68 -21.00
CA LEU A 36 2.30 21.41 -21.33
C LEU A 36 3.52 21.15 -20.45
N GLU A 37 4.36 22.17 -20.22
CA GLU A 37 5.51 22.09 -19.32
C GLU A 37 5.07 21.67 -17.91
N PHE A 38 4.11 22.37 -17.31
CA PHE A 38 3.56 22.04 -16.00
C PHE A 38 3.00 20.61 -15.93
N PHE A 39 2.29 20.17 -16.98
CA PHE A 39 1.74 18.83 -17.06
C PHE A 39 2.85 17.78 -17.14
N LEU A 40 3.86 17.99 -17.98
CA LEU A 40 4.98 17.05 -18.17
C LEU A 40 5.86 16.98 -16.92
N GLU A 41 6.09 18.10 -16.22
CA GLU A 41 6.75 18.11 -14.92
C GLU A 41 5.98 17.24 -13.90
N GLY A 42 4.65 17.38 -13.86
CA GLY A 42 3.80 16.55 -13.01
C GLY A 42 3.89 15.06 -13.35
N VAL A 43 3.92 14.72 -14.63
CA VAL A 43 4.10 13.33 -15.07
C VAL A 43 5.46 12.79 -14.62
N ALA A 44 6.53 13.56 -14.77
CA ALA A 44 7.89 13.17 -14.35
C ALA A 44 7.96 12.97 -12.84
N GLU A 45 7.49 13.93 -12.01
CA GLU A 45 7.49 13.82 -10.54
C GLU A 45 6.72 12.59 -10.06
N ILE A 46 5.56 12.33 -10.66
CA ILE A 46 4.74 11.16 -10.27
C ILE A 46 5.36 9.85 -10.76
N ALA A 47 6.03 9.83 -11.91
CA ALA A 47 6.74 8.65 -12.39
C ALA A 47 7.90 8.29 -11.46
N ASP A 48 8.72 9.25 -11.06
CA ASP A 48 9.83 9.04 -10.12
C ASP A 48 9.34 8.53 -8.76
N SER A 49 8.31 9.16 -8.20
CA SER A 49 7.65 8.71 -6.96
C SER A 49 7.11 7.28 -7.08
N SER A 50 6.52 6.92 -8.22
CA SER A 50 6.00 5.58 -8.47
C SER A 50 7.13 4.54 -8.53
N ILE A 51 8.27 4.87 -9.11
CA ILE A 51 9.45 4.00 -9.14
C ILE A 51 9.94 3.72 -7.72
N GLU A 52 10.03 4.75 -6.88
CA GLU A 52 10.44 4.59 -5.48
C GLU A 52 9.47 3.69 -4.69
N ILE A 53 8.16 3.89 -4.86
CA ILE A 53 7.12 3.06 -4.23
C ILE A 53 7.25 1.61 -4.69
N CYS A 54 7.42 1.36 -6.00
CA CYS A 54 7.62 0.02 -6.54
C CYS A 54 8.87 -0.66 -5.98
N ALA A 55 9.96 0.09 -5.83
CA ALA A 55 11.19 -0.42 -5.23
C ALA A 55 10.98 -0.82 -3.75
N LYS A 56 10.29 0.02 -2.96
CA LYS A 56 9.94 -0.27 -1.56
C LYS A 56 9.06 -1.51 -1.44
N ILE A 57 8.03 -1.64 -2.29
CA ILE A 57 7.13 -2.81 -2.31
C ILE A 57 7.91 -4.08 -2.66
N THR A 58 8.81 -4.00 -3.64
CA THR A 58 9.63 -5.15 -4.08
C THR A 58 10.54 -5.61 -2.95
N ALA A 59 11.26 -4.68 -2.31
CA ALA A 59 12.13 -4.99 -1.18
C ALA A 59 11.35 -5.61 0.01
N LEU A 60 10.18 -5.05 0.33
CA LEU A 60 9.30 -5.57 1.36
C LEU A 60 8.83 -7.00 1.04
N ARG A 61 8.38 -7.23 -0.18
CA ARG A 61 7.97 -8.56 -0.67
C ARG A 61 9.10 -9.58 -0.51
N ASP A 62 10.30 -9.26 -0.99
CA ASP A 62 11.43 -10.18 -0.99
C ASP A 62 11.87 -10.50 0.45
N ARG A 63 11.89 -9.50 1.33
CA ARG A 63 12.15 -9.67 2.77
C ARG A 63 11.16 -10.65 3.41
N ASP A 64 9.87 -10.45 3.19
CA ASP A 64 8.84 -11.21 3.86
C ASP A 64 8.65 -12.60 3.23
N PHE A 65 8.88 -12.75 1.93
CA PHE A 65 8.95 -14.07 1.30
C PHE A 65 10.11 -14.89 1.85
N ALA A 66 11.29 -14.29 2.08
CA ALA A 66 12.42 -14.97 2.69
C ALA A 66 12.12 -15.45 4.13
N LYS A 67 11.38 -14.64 4.93
CA LYS A 67 10.91 -15.07 6.26
C LYS A 67 9.98 -16.30 6.16
N ILE A 68 9.02 -16.26 5.22
CA ILE A 68 8.03 -17.32 5.05
C ILE A 68 8.68 -18.62 4.55
N GLN A 69 9.68 -18.53 3.67
CA GLN A 69 10.39 -19.70 3.15
C GLN A 69 11.14 -20.51 4.24
N LYS A 70 11.47 -19.87 5.37
CA LYS A 70 12.06 -20.56 6.52
C LYS A 70 11.07 -21.44 7.30
N LEU A 71 9.78 -21.33 7.01
CA LEU A 71 8.74 -22.19 7.57
C LEU A 71 8.77 -23.58 6.92
N GLY A 72 8.24 -24.59 7.62
CA GLY A 72 8.04 -25.92 6.99
C GLY A 72 7.17 -25.83 5.74
N ARG A 73 7.42 -26.70 4.74
CA ARG A 73 6.86 -26.65 3.38
C ARG A 73 5.35 -26.34 3.31
N LYS A 74 4.52 -27.07 4.06
CA LYS A 74 3.05 -26.89 4.05
C LYS A 74 2.64 -25.51 4.60
N SER A 75 3.33 -25.05 5.65
CA SER A 75 3.10 -23.74 6.27
C SER A 75 3.54 -22.61 5.37
N ALA A 76 4.68 -22.73 4.71
CA ALA A 76 5.17 -21.77 3.75
C ALA A 76 4.20 -21.58 2.57
N GLU A 77 3.74 -22.67 1.97
CA GLU A 77 2.84 -22.62 0.81
C GLU A 77 1.54 -21.88 1.14
N SER A 78 0.88 -22.22 2.25
CA SER A 78 -0.36 -21.58 2.66
C SER A 78 -0.16 -20.10 3.00
N THR A 79 0.94 -19.75 3.67
CA THR A 79 1.26 -18.38 4.05
C THR A 79 1.61 -17.51 2.82
N LEU A 80 2.33 -18.07 1.84
CA LEU A 80 2.62 -17.39 0.56
C LEU A 80 1.36 -17.06 -0.27
N LYS A 81 0.35 -17.92 -0.22
CA LYS A 81 -0.95 -17.62 -0.86
C LYS A 81 -1.63 -16.41 -0.22
N ILE A 82 -1.53 -16.28 1.08
CA ILE A 82 -2.16 -15.20 1.83
C ILE A 82 -1.40 -13.89 1.65
N ILE A 83 -0.07 -13.88 1.79
CA ILE A 83 0.69 -12.62 1.65
C ILE A 83 0.50 -11.99 0.26
N ARG A 84 0.37 -12.80 -0.79
CA ARG A 84 0.04 -12.29 -2.14
C ARG A 84 -1.30 -11.55 -2.18
N LYS A 85 -2.28 -11.98 -1.38
CA LYS A 85 -3.58 -11.31 -1.27
C LYS A 85 -3.50 -10.04 -0.43
N LEU A 86 -2.60 -10.01 0.57
CA LEU A 86 -2.40 -8.84 1.44
C LEU A 86 -1.88 -7.61 0.66
N PHE A 87 -1.16 -7.78 -0.45
CA PHE A 87 -0.78 -6.67 -1.33
C PHE A 87 -1.98 -6.01 -2.03
N GLY A 88 -3.10 -6.69 -2.16
CA GLY A 88 -4.35 -6.10 -2.69
C GLY A 88 -5.33 -5.68 -1.61
N GLN A 89 -5.24 -6.29 -0.42
CA GLN A 89 -6.11 -6.01 0.73
C GLN A 89 -5.29 -6.13 2.02
N PRO A 90 -4.63 -5.05 2.46
CA PRO A 90 -3.68 -5.09 3.57
C PRO A 90 -4.33 -5.18 4.96
N ILE A 91 -5.64 -4.97 5.07
CA ILE A 91 -6.40 -5.11 6.31
C ILE A 91 -7.31 -6.33 6.21
N VAL A 92 -7.14 -7.28 7.14
CA VAL A 92 -7.83 -8.57 7.12
C VAL A 92 -8.27 -8.99 8.51
N GLY A 93 -9.25 -9.87 8.56
CA GLY A 93 -9.62 -10.64 9.74
C GLY A 93 -9.74 -12.12 9.39
N VAL A 94 -10.23 -12.90 10.33
CA VAL A 94 -10.43 -14.35 10.16
C VAL A 94 -11.36 -14.66 8.98
N ALA A 95 -12.40 -13.84 8.76
CA ALA A 95 -13.37 -14.04 7.69
C ALA A 95 -12.74 -13.95 6.30
N GLU A 96 -11.88 -12.94 6.07
CA GLU A 96 -11.18 -12.74 4.80
C GLU A 96 -10.20 -13.89 4.54
N ILE A 97 -9.40 -14.28 5.54
CA ILE A 97 -8.47 -15.41 5.43
C ILE A 97 -9.21 -16.72 5.09
N ARG A 98 -10.35 -16.98 5.74
CA ARG A 98 -11.19 -18.14 5.43
C ARG A 98 -11.70 -18.10 3.98
N LYS A 99 -12.19 -16.95 3.53
CA LYS A 99 -12.66 -16.75 2.14
C LYS A 99 -11.57 -17.04 1.12
N TRP A 100 -10.32 -16.66 1.42
CA TRP A 100 -9.19 -16.83 0.49
C TRP A 100 -8.64 -18.25 0.45
N THR A 101 -8.77 -19.00 1.56
CA THR A 101 -8.07 -20.28 1.73
C THR A 101 -8.99 -21.48 1.87
N GLY A 102 -10.26 -21.27 2.23
CA GLY A 102 -11.19 -22.35 2.61
C GLY A 102 -10.92 -22.97 3.98
N PHE A 103 -10.05 -22.37 4.78
CA PHE A 103 -9.68 -22.90 6.10
C PHE A 103 -10.84 -22.82 7.10
N THR A 104 -10.79 -23.73 8.09
CA THR A 104 -11.62 -23.61 9.29
C THR A 104 -11.29 -22.32 10.04
N PRO A 105 -12.16 -21.83 10.95
CA PRO A 105 -11.84 -20.67 11.79
C PRO A 105 -10.51 -20.83 12.52
N GLN A 106 -10.26 -22.00 13.13
CA GLN A 106 -9.01 -22.28 13.83
C GLN A 106 -7.80 -22.25 12.88
N GLY A 107 -7.93 -22.81 11.69
CA GLY A 107 -6.88 -22.78 10.67
C GLY A 107 -6.53 -21.35 10.24
N ALA A 108 -7.53 -20.47 10.09
CA ALA A 108 -7.32 -19.08 9.78
C ALA A 108 -6.63 -18.31 10.92
N TYR A 109 -7.04 -18.54 12.18
CA TYR A 109 -6.35 -18.01 13.35
C TYR A 109 -4.88 -18.43 13.40
N ASN A 110 -4.59 -19.70 13.19
CA ASN A 110 -3.22 -20.20 13.19
C ASN A 110 -2.33 -19.54 12.15
N VAL A 111 -2.88 -19.17 10.99
CA VAL A 111 -2.13 -18.44 9.97
C VAL A 111 -1.94 -16.98 10.35
N ILE A 112 -2.93 -16.34 10.94
CA ILE A 112 -2.81 -14.96 11.44
C ILE A 112 -1.72 -14.89 12.50
N GLU A 113 -1.74 -15.78 13.50
CA GLU A 113 -0.70 -15.82 14.55
C GLU A 113 0.69 -16.03 13.94
N ARG A 114 0.83 -16.93 12.99
CA ARG A 114 2.10 -17.12 12.27
C ARG A 114 2.57 -15.86 11.54
N LEU A 115 1.68 -15.11 10.90
CA LEU A 115 2.02 -13.84 10.25
C LEU A 115 2.38 -12.77 11.26
N LYS A 116 1.79 -12.77 12.45
CA LYS A 116 2.17 -11.92 13.57
C LYS A 116 3.56 -12.28 14.10
N ASP A 117 3.84 -13.55 14.32
CA ASP A 117 5.16 -14.03 14.78
C ASP A 117 6.29 -13.67 13.80
N LEU A 118 5.99 -13.62 12.50
CA LEU A 118 6.91 -13.16 11.45
C LEU A 118 7.03 -11.62 11.37
N GLY A 119 6.24 -10.88 12.15
CA GLY A 119 6.16 -9.42 12.11
C GLY A 119 5.62 -8.89 10.78
N ILE A 120 4.69 -9.63 10.16
CA ILE A 120 4.03 -9.24 8.88
C ILE A 120 2.66 -8.63 9.16
N LEU A 121 1.89 -9.20 10.07
CA LEU A 121 0.61 -8.65 10.51
C LEU A 121 0.71 -8.09 11.93
N GLU A 122 0.02 -6.99 12.17
CA GLU A 122 -0.17 -6.40 13.49
C GLU A 122 -1.68 -6.23 13.77
N PRO A 123 -2.12 -6.30 15.04
CA PRO A 123 -3.50 -6.02 15.37
C PRO A 123 -3.85 -4.56 15.06
N LEU A 124 -4.99 -4.33 14.44
CA LEU A 124 -5.52 -3.00 14.16
C LEU A 124 -6.57 -2.63 15.21
N GLY A 125 -6.16 -1.87 16.22
CA GLY A 125 -7.00 -1.57 17.39
C GLY A 125 -7.14 -2.75 18.35
N ASP A 126 -7.91 -2.53 19.42
CA ASP A 126 -8.17 -3.51 20.49
C ASP A 126 -9.65 -3.90 20.44
N ALA A 127 -9.99 -4.90 19.66
CA ALA A 127 -11.36 -5.40 19.56
C ALA A 127 -11.47 -6.80 20.15
N ASP A 128 -12.36 -6.99 21.15
CA ASP A 128 -12.64 -8.30 21.74
C ASP A 128 -13.29 -9.28 20.76
N TYR A 129 -14.03 -8.73 19.77
CA TYR A 129 -14.70 -9.51 18.75
C TYR A 129 -14.45 -8.96 17.35
N GLY A 130 -14.19 -9.86 16.39
CA GLY A 130 -13.96 -9.47 14.99
C GLY A 130 -12.64 -8.74 14.76
N GLN A 131 -11.60 -9.00 15.58
CA GLN A 131 -10.28 -8.37 15.48
C GLN A 131 -9.81 -8.32 14.02
N LYS A 132 -9.39 -7.14 13.58
CA LYS A 132 -8.71 -6.92 12.31
C LYS A 132 -7.21 -6.83 12.52
N TYR A 133 -6.48 -7.17 11.48
CA TYR A 133 -5.03 -7.12 11.42
C TYR A 133 -4.62 -6.38 10.17
N ILE A 134 -3.52 -5.66 10.27
CA ILE A 134 -2.98 -4.84 9.18
C ILE A 134 -1.57 -5.30 8.79
N TYR A 135 -1.28 -5.31 7.51
CA TYR A 135 0.08 -5.42 6.97
C TYR A 135 0.74 -4.03 7.07
N ALA A 136 1.20 -3.70 8.27
CA ALA A 136 1.58 -2.35 8.66
C ALA A 136 2.73 -1.79 7.80
N ASP A 137 3.81 -2.56 7.61
CA ASP A 137 4.97 -2.14 6.80
C ASP A 137 4.60 -1.86 5.33
N TYR A 138 3.59 -2.57 4.79
CA TYR A 138 3.08 -2.29 3.45
C TYR A 138 2.23 -1.02 3.42
N TYR A 139 1.39 -0.82 4.43
CA TYR A 139 0.53 0.35 4.54
C TYR A 139 1.34 1.65 4.69
N GLU A 140 2.44 1.62 5.46
CA GLU A 140 3.37 2.73 5.67
C GLU A 140 4.03 3.23 4.37
N ILE A 141 4.13 2.41 3.33
CA ILE A 141 4.69 2.84 2.03
C ILE A 141 3.83 3.94 1.39
N PHE A 142 2.54 3.98 1.71
CA PHE A 142 1.56 4.90 1.10
C PHE A 142 1.07 5.99 2.04
N ASP A 143 1.31 5.86 3.37
CA ASP A 143 0.74 6.75 4.38
C ASP A 143 1.77 7.08 5.47
N ASP A 144 2.44 8.21 5.27
CA ASP A 144 3.43 8.72 6.23
C ASP A 144 2.80 9.06 7.59
N SER A 145 1.52 9.47 7.62
CA SER A 145 0.82 9.78 8.87
C SER A 145 0.59 8.52 9.72
N PHE A 146 0.34 7.40 9.08
CA PHE A 146 0.23 6.10 9.73
C PHE A 146 1.58 5.65 10.31
N LYS A 147 2.67 5.87 9.58
CA LYS A 147 4.03 5.59 10.04
C LYS A 147 4.36 6.36 11.32
N GLU A 148 4.14 7.69 11.31
CA GLU A 148 4.36 8.52 12.49
C GLU A 148 3.53 8.09 13.70
N ALA A 149 2.26 7.72 13.48
CA ALA A 149 1.37 7.25 14.54
C ALA A 149 1.84 5.91 15.15
N ARG A 150 2.42 5.03 14.34
CA ARG A 150 2.97 3.73 14.78
C ARG A 150 4.27 3.91 15.56
N GLU A 151 5.15 4.80 15.14
CA GLU A 151 6.41 5.09 15.84
C GLU A 151 6.17 5.66 17.24
N LYS A 152 5.12 6.45 17.46
CA LYS A 152 4.72 6.98 18.77
C LYS A 152 4.14 5.93 19.73
N LYS A 153 3.75 4.76 19.25
CA LYS A 153 3.20 3.64 20.05
C LYS A 153 4.22 2.59 20.46
N LYS A 154 5.44 2.65 19.93
CA LYS A 154 6.58 1.79 20.28
C LYS A 154 7.43 2.42 21.39
#